data_5b119edfd5229807aa5321fd87986cba
#
_entry.id   5b119edfd5229807aa5321fd87986cba
#
_cell.length_a   1.000
_cell.length_b   1.000
_cell.length_c   1.000
_cell.angle_alpha   90.00
_cell.angle_beta   90.00
_cell.angle_gamma   90.00
#
_symmetry.space_group_name_H-M   'P 1'
#
loop_
_entity.id
_entity.type
_entity.pdbx_description
1 polymer ?
#
loop_
_entity_poly.entity_id
_entity_poly.type
_entity_poly.pdbx_seq_one_letter_code
_entity_poly.pdbx_strand_id
1 'polypeptide(L)'
;MKTAPKVVLVIGVILTIIGIVGFAVGMDSVSEIEEEFTKYELENVTNGTIVIEDKDSSGDLGVTFWVKGVYEDANENGEWDICESTTITVLSAPEVNTDWDEDLNGDFYYEGNYEAYGNVSNCDSNSLNKVLDRESDGLVKVGRACLACYSGNLTFESNVPVWVTYDDKLAEEIIDEIGALFIGFIGGFGGLCCGIIFLIIGIIMALTMKDDGLEQMMFTPPADNQLISPQAVNKSATHMSQPDFGKPPQGGL
;
A
#
# COMPACT_ATOMS: atom_id res chain seq x y z
N MET A 1 -25.64 5.67 -34.79
CA MET A 1 -25.29 5.17 -33.45
C MET A 1 -25.90 6.10 -32.40
N LYS A 2 -26.79 5.59 -31.53
CA LYS A 2 -27.44 6.36 -30.46
C LYS A 2 -26.37 6.93 -29.52
N THR A 3 -26.70 8.02 -28.81
CA THR A 3 -25.73 8.71 -27.93
C THR A 3 -25.24 7.84 -26.78
N ALA A 4 -26.09 6.97 -26.21
CA ALA A 4 -25.78 6.12 -25.09
C ALA A 4 -24.59 5.15 -25.34
N PRO A 5 -24.52 4.37 -26.43
CA PRO A 5 -23.36 3.53 -26.70
C PRO A 5 -22.04 4.30 -26.85
N LYS A 6 -22.10 5.52 -27.43
CA LYS A 6 -20.89 6.36 -27.56
C LYS A 6 -20.35 6.80 -26.20
N VAL A 7 -21.24 7.21 -25.28
CA VAL A 7 -20.86 7.63 -23.94
C VAL A 7 -20.23 6.46 -23.17
N VAL A 8 -20.85 5.26 -23.22
CA VAL A 8 -20.33 4.07 -22.54
C VAL A 8 -18.96 3.67 -23.08
N LEU A 9 -18.75 3.71 -24.40
CA LEU A 9 -17.45 3.42 -25.01
C LEU A 9 -16.38 4.43 -24.60
N VAL A 10 -16.69 5.73 -24.57
CA VAL A 10 -15.76 6.77 -24.14
C VAL A 10 -15.38 6.58 -22.68
N ILE A 11 -16.33 6.30 -21.79
CA ILE A 11 -16.05 5.99 -20.38
C ILE A 11 -15.17 4.76 -20.28
N GLY A 12 -15.45 3.68 -21.00
CA GLY A 12 -14.65 2.47 -21.03
C GLY A 12 -13.18 2.74 -21.44
N VAL A 13 -12.99 3.54 -22.50
CA VAL A 13 -11.63 3.93 -22.95
C VAL A 13 -10.90 4.72 -21.88
N ILE A 14 -11.54 5.71 -21.28
CA ILE A 14 -10.94 6.56 -20.23
C ILE A 14 -10.52 5.69 -19.03
N LEU A 15 -11.41 4.83 -18.53
CA LEU A 15 -11.12 3.94 -17.40
C LEU A 15 -9.99 2.96 -17.73
N THR A 16 -9.94 2.44 -18.94
CA THR A 16 -8.85 1.54 -19.36
C THR A 16 -7.51 2.27 -19.39
N ILE A 17 -7.46 3.51 -19.89
CA ILE A 17 -6.22 4.31 -19.92
C ILE A 17 -5.77 4.61 -18.48
N ILE A 18 -6.67 5.05 -17.60
CA ILE A 18 -6.38 5.31 -16.19
C ILE A 18 -5.87 4.01 -15.52
N GLY A 19 -6.51 2.87 -15.82
CA GLY A 19 -6.10 1.57 -15.30
C GLY A 19 -4.69 1.17 -15.75
N ILE A 20 -4.33 1.37 -17.01
CA ILE A 20 -2.98 1.07 -17.52
C ILE A 20 -1.93 1.96 -16.84
N VAL A 21 -2.20 3.26 -16.72
CA VAL A 21 -1.27 4.19 -16.06
C VAL A 21 -1.10 3.84 -14.59
N GLY A 22 -2.20 3.61 -13.86
CA GLY A 22 -2.14 3.22 -12.46
C GLY A 22 -1.39 1.90 -12.23
N PHE A 23 -1.61 0.91 -13.11
CA PHE A 23 -0.88 -0.35 -13.05
C PHE A 23 0.64 -0.18 -13.31
N ALA A 24 1.01 0.67 -14.27
CA ALA A 24 2.42 0.96 -14.54
C ALA A 24 3.12 1.63 -13.35
N VAL A 25 2.45 2.61 -12.71
CA VAL A 25 2.96 3.25 -11.49
C VAL A 25 3.10 2.23 -10.34
N GLY A 26 2.09 1.35 -10.14
CA GLY A 26 2.17 0.32 -9.11
C GLY A 26 3.31 -0.69 -9.32
N MET A 27 3.66 -1.00 -10.57
CA MET A 27 4.81 -1.88 -10.88
C MET A 27 6.16 -1.20 -10.63
N ASP A 28 6.24 0.12 -10.81
CA ASP A 28 7.45 0.91 -10.53
C ASP A 28 7.75 0.90 -9.02
N SER A 29 6.74 1.09 -8.19
CA SER A 29 6.87 1.03 -6.72
C SER A 29 7.37 -0.33 -6.18
N VAL A 30 7.12 -1.44 -6.88
CA VAL A 30 7.67 -2.76 -6.48
C VAL A 30 9.19 -2.77 -6.55
N SER A 31 9.79 -2.18 -7.58
CA SER A 31 11.25 -2.12 -7.73
C SER A 31 11.90 -1.18 -6.72
N GLU A 32 11.22 -0.10 -6.34
CA GLU A 32 11.69 0.84 -5.32
C GLU A 32 11.70 0.19 -3.94
N ILE A 33 10.66 -0.57 -3.57
CA ILE A 33 10.62 -1.34 -2.33
C ILE A 33 11.81 -2.32 -2.24
N GLU A 34 12.12 -3.06 -3.32
CA GLU A 34 13.24 -4.00 -3.33
C GLU A 34 14.58 -3.28 -3.14
N GLU A 35 14.75 -2.09 -3.70
CA GLU A 35 15.95 -1.27 -3.53
C GLU A 35 16.10 -0.78 -2.09
N GLU A 36 15.02 -0.32 -1.44
CA GLU A 36 15.03 0.13 -0.04
C GLU A 36 15.41 -0.99 0.93
N PHE A 37 14.89 -2.20 0.72
CA PHE A 37 15.28 -3.36 1.54
C PHE A 37 16.76 -3.69 1.48
N THR A 38 17.50 -3.21 0.48
CA THR A 38 18.94 -3.49 0.35
C THR A 38 19.84 -2.39 0.93
N LYS A 39 19.28 -1.25 1.35
CA LYS A 39 20.04 -0.15 1.92
C LYS A 39 20.57 -0.42 3.33
N TYR A 40 21.75 0.10 3.60
CA TYR A 40 22.38 0.10 4.92
C TYR A 40 22.69 1.54 5.33
N GLU A 41 22.52 1.87 6.59
CA GLU A 41 22.99 3.15 7.14
C GLU A 41 24.53 3.18 7.23
N LEU A 42 25.13 2.05 7.54
CA LEU A 42 26.58 1.88 7.56
C LEU A 42 26.94 0.52 6.94
N GLU A 43 28.00 0.49 6.14
CA GLU A 43 28.45 -0.71 5.46
C GLU A 43 29.91 -1.03 5.76
N ASN A 44 30.18 -2.27 6.14
CA ASN A 44 31.53 -2.80 6.31
C ASN A 44 32.38 -1.96 7.27
N VAL A 45 31.81 -1.58 8.40
CA VAL A 45 32.46 -0.75 9.43
C VAL A 45 32.66 -1.52 10.73
N THR A 46 33.70 -1.16 11.50
CA THR A 46 33.93 -1.70 12.86
C THR A 46 33.52 -0.72 13.97
N ASN A 47 33.10 0.48 13.63
CA ASN A 47 32.56 1.46 14.55
C ASN A 47 31.72 2.46 13.75
N GLY A 48 30.79 3.13 14.41
CA GLY A 48 29.95 4.12 13.76
C GLY A 48 29.03 4.85 14.71
N THR A 49 28.40 5.86 14.18
CA THR A 49 27.32 6.60 14.86
C THR A 49 26.13 6.66 13.94
N ILE A 50 24.96 6.30 14.47
CA ILE A 50 23.65 6.37 13.78
C ILE A 50 22.81 7.39 14.52
N VAL A 51 22.15 8.26 13.77
CA VAL A 51 21.18 9.21 14.32
C VAL A 51 19.82 8.54 14.36
N ILE A 52 19.29 8.38 15.54
CA ILE A 52 17.91 7.90 15.78
C ILE A 52 16.97 9.10 15.70
N GLU A 53 15.92 9.00 14.92
CA GLU A 53 14.94 10.07 14.67
C GLU A 53 13.53 9.63 15.08
N ASP A 54 13.29 9.43 16.38
CA ASP A 54 11.97 9.13 16.93
C ASP A 54 11.03 10.34 16.74
N LYS A 55 10.18 10.28 15.73
CA LYS A 55 9.31 11.39 15.32
C LYS A 55 8.05 11.53 16.16
N ASP A 56 7.57 10.44 16.74
CA ASP A 56 6.33 10.40 17.49
C ASP A 56 6.53 10.34 19.02
N SER A 57 7.78 10.26 19.45
CA SER A 57 8.19 10.15 20.86
C SER A 57 7.64 8.89 21.54
N SER A 58 7.46 7.83 20.78
CA SER A 58 7.02 6.53 21.31
C SER A 58 8.18 5.54 21.50
N GLY A 59 9.35 5.86 20.98
CA GLY A 59 10.53 5.03 20.93
C GLY A 59 10.58 4.19 19.66
N ASP A 60 11.77 4.06 19.08
CA ASP A 60 12.01 3.42 17.79
C ASP A 60 12.28 1.92 17.90
N LEU A 61 12.12 1.20 16.78
CA LEU A 61 12.51 -0.22 16.66
C LEU A 61 14.02 -0.41 16.77
N GLY A 62 14.79 0.67 16.57
CA GLY A 62 16.23 0.71 16.72
C GLY A 62 16.99 0.24 15.49
N VAL A 63 18.16 -0.32 15.70
CA VAL A 63 19.08 -0.71 14.62
C VAL A 63 19.40 -2.19 14.66
N THR A 64 19.48 -2.80 13.49
CA THR A 64 19.85 -4.21 13.30
C THR A 64 21.28 -4.32 12.76
N PHE A 65 22.04 -5.25 13.30
CA PHE A 65 23.43 -5.54 12.93
C PHE A 65 23.53 -6.83 12.14
N TRP A 66 24.24 -6.75 11.02
CA TRP A 66 24.50 -7.84 10.10
C TRP A 66 26.00 -8.04 9.97
N VAL A 67 26.45 -9.31 9.86
CA VAL A 67 27.84 -9.65 9.63
C VAL A 67 27.98 -10.63 8.47
N LYS A 68 29.11 -10.63 7.80
CA LYS A 68 29.40 -11.65 6.78
C LYS A 68 29.60 -13.01 7.43
N GLY A 69 28.82 -14.00 6.97
CA GLY A 69 28.91 -15.35 7.52
C GLY A 69 27.73 -16.21 7.10
N VAL A 70 27.60 -17.29 7.83
CA VAL A 70 26.51 -18.27 7.68
C VAL A 70 26.02 -18.66 9.07
N TYR A 71 24.76 -19.06 9.17
CA TYR A 71 24.22 -19.66 10.40
C TYR A 71 24.67 -21.11 10.49
N GLU A 72 25.76 -21.35 11.17
CA GLU A 72 26.38 -22.66 11.43
C GLU A 72 26.70 -22.79 12.93
N ASP A 73 26.53 -23.99 13.47
CA ASP A 73 26.91 -24.40 14.82
C ASP A 73 27.85 -25.61 14.65
N ALA A 74 29.08 -25.33 14.28
CA ALA A 74 30.08 -26.37 13.97
C ALA A 74 30.62 -27.06 15.23
N ASN A 75 30.54 -26.37 16.36
CA ASN A 75 30.98 -26.90 17.65
C ASN A 75 29.86 -27.64 18.43
N GLU A 76 28.63 -27.64 17.90
CA GLU A 76 27.44 -28.31 18.44
C GLU A 76 27.10 -27.87 19.89
N ASN A 77 27.36 -26.60 20.23
CA ASN A 77 27.05 -26.08 21.56
C ASN A 77 25.64 -25.50 21.71
N GLY A 78 24.88 -25.40 20.59
CA GLY A 78 23.53 -24.92 20.56
C GLY A 78 23.40 -23.42 20.27
N GLU A 79 24.51 -22.75 19.93
CA GLU A 79 24.53 -21.34 19.52
C GLU A 79 25.13 -21.18 18.12
N TRP A 80 24.77 -20.16 17.39
CA TRP A 80 25.37 -19.86 16.09
C TRP A 80 26.82 -19.37 16.29
N ASP A 81 27.80 -20.02 15.68
CA ASP A 81 29.24 -19.66 15.77
C ASP A 81 29.50 -18.20 15.41
N ILE A 82 28.67 -17.62 14.51
CA ILE A 82 28.81 -16.24 14.11
C ILE A 82 28.47 -15.26 15.24
N CYS A 83 27.56 -15.61 16.13
CA CYS A 83 27.27 -14.82 17.33
C CYS A 83 28.38 -14.90 18.34
N GLU A 84 28.93 -16.10 18.56
CA GLU A 84 30.07 -16.31 19.50
C GLU A 84 31.31 -15.52 19.06
N SER A 85 31.53 -15.41 17.75
CA SER A 85 32.69 -14.70 17.19
C SER A 85 32.52 -13.20 17.05
N THR A 86 31.26 -12.70 17.18
CA THR A 86 30.91 -11.30 17.02
C THR A 86 30.67 -10.63 18.36
N THR A 87 31.37 -9.54 18.62
CA THR A 87 31.14 -8.69 19.80
C THR A 87 30.81 -7.26 19.32
N ILE A 88 29.66 -6.76 19.72
CA ILE A 88 29.24 -5.38 19.47
C ILE A 88 29.04 -4.70 20.83
N THR A 89 29.64 -3.54 20.99
CA THR A 89 29.56 -2.74 22.22
C THR A 89 28.94 -1.39 21.90
N VAL A 90 27.85 -1.05 22.55
CA VAL A 90 27.28 0.28 22.49
C VAL A 90 28.08 1.19 23.42
N LEU A 91 28.66 2.23 22.86
CA LEU A 91 29.45 3.24 23.60
C LEU A 91 28.57 4.35 24.15
N SER A 92 27.49 4.65 23.44
CA SER A 92 26.51 5.67 23.82
C SER A 92 25.20 5.37 23.12
N ALA A 93 24.11 5.40 23.83
CA ALA A 93 22.74 5.31 23.31
C ALA A 93 21.89 6.50 23.78
N PRO A 94 20.83 6.88 23.03
CA PRO A 94 19.81 7.78 23.54
C PRO A 94 19.06 7.18 24.74
N GLU A 95 18.25 8.01 25.42
CA GLU A 95 17.31 7.52 26.42
C GLU A 95 16.29 6.56 25.76
N VAL A 96 15.83 5.57 26.51
CA VAL A 96 14.88 4.57 26.05
C VAL A 96 13.51 4.78 26.66
N ASN A 97 12.46 4.40 25.93
CA ASN A 97 11.09 4.36 26.45
C ASN A 97 10.88 3.05 27.23
N THR A 98 11.00 3.13 28.54
CA THR A 98 10.83 1.98 29.44
C THR A 98 9.37 1.51 29.60
N ASP A 99 8.39 2.19 28.97
CA ASP A 99 7.01 1.72 28.89
C ASP A 99 6.87 0.48 27.96
N TRP A 100 7.82 0.26 27.06
CA TRP A 100 7.84 -0.95 26.22
C TRP A 100 8.27 -2.17 27.02
N ASP A 101 9.36 -2.04 27.78
CA ASP A 101 9.89 -3.04 28.68
C ASP A 101 10.85 -2.34 29.67
N GLU A 102 10.70 -2.65 30.98
CA GLU A 102 11.47 -2.03 32.07
C GLU A 102 12.99 -2.37 32.01
N ASP A 103 13.35 -3.46 31.33
CA ASP A 103 14.73 -3.93 31.23
C ASP A 103 15.49 -3.32 30.04
N LEU A 104 14.83 -2.54 29.18
CA LEU A 104 15.48 -1.90 28.04
C LEU A 104 16.44 -0.79 28.50
N ASN A 105 17.61 -0.75 27.88
CA ASN A 105 18.68 0.19 28.22
C ASN A 105 19.42 0.76 26.99
N GLY A 106 18.99 0.40 25.78
CA GLY A 106 19.61 0.83 24.53
C GLY A 106 20.86 0.04 24.14
N ASP A 107 21.32 -0.89 24.98
CA ASP A 107 22.47 -1.74 24.70
C ASP A 107 22.23 -2.72 23.56
N PHE A 108 23.32 -3.30 23.05
CA PHE A 108 23.25 -4.40 22.08
C PHE A 108 22.79 -5.69 22.76
N TYR A 109 21.93 -6.43 22.06
CA TYR A 109 21.55 -7.78 22.43
C TYR A 109 21.53 -8.69 21.19
N TYR A 110 21.89 -9.96 21.38
CA TYR A 110 21.82 -10.94 20.30
C TYR A 110 20.39 -11.29 19.96
N GLU A 111 20.06 -11.28 18.67
CA GLU A 111 18.74 -11.62 18.17
C GLU A 111 18.86 -12.16 16.74
N GLY A 112 18.56 -13.43 16.54
CA GLY A 112 18.34 -13.99 15.21
C GLY A 112 16.95 -13.60 14.69
N ASN A 113 15.96 -14.44 14.90
CA ASN A 113 14.59 -14.21 14.49
C ASN A 113 13.67 -13.96 15.69
N TYR A 114 13.25 -12.73 15.90
CA TYR A 114 12.35 -12.33 16.98
C TYR A 114 11.02 -13.11 16.99
N GLU A 115 10.42 -13.38 15.82
CA GLU A 115 9.13 -14.08 15.73
C GLU A 115 9.21 -15.54 16.20
N ALA A 116 10.38 -16.19 16.05
CA ALA A 116 10.56 -17.60 16.42
C ALA A 116 10.47 -17.82 17.93
N TYR A 117 10.78 -16.82 18.74
CA TYR A 117 10.96 -16.95 20.19
C TYR A 117 10.04 -16.08 21.04
N GLY A 118 9.20 -15.26 20.44
CA GLY A 118 8.20 -14.45 21.15
C GLY A 118 8.81 -13.66 22.32
N ASN A 119 9.57 -12.64 22.06
CA ASN A 119 10.27 -11.78 23.02
C ASN A 119 11.55 -12.36 23.65
N VAL A 120 12.05 -13.50 23.17
CA VAL A 120 13.33 -14.04 23.65
C VAL A 120 14.39 -13.78 22.60
N SER A 121 15.30 -12.87 22.92
CA SER A 121 16.44 -12.51 22.08
C SER A 121 17.62 -13.42 22.39
N ASN A 122 18.06 -14.18 21.42
CA ASN A 122 19.26 -15.00 21.54
C ASN A 122 19.80 -15.43 20.18
N CYS A 123 20.91 -16.13 20.20
CA CYS A 123 21.54 -16.73 19.04
C CYS A 123 21.47 -18.28 19.03
N ASP A 124 20.45 -18.88 19.62
CA ASP A 124 20.28 -20.35 19.62
C ASP A 124 20.31 -20.90 18.19
N SER A 125 21.07 -21.99 17.99
CA SER A 125 21.24 -22.66 16.70
C SER A 125 19.96 -23.46 16.29
N ASN A 126 18.85 -22.78 16.23
CA ASN A 126 17.56 -23.36 15.82
C ASN A 126 17.24 -22.96 14.37
N SER A 127 16.70 -23.89 13.59
CA SER A 127 16.35 -23.67 12.19
C SER A 127 15.33 -22.53 11.97
N LEU A 128 14.52 -22.20 12.97
CA LEU A 128 13.57 -21.07 12.93
C LEU A 128 14.23 -19.74 13.35
N ASN A 129 15.39 -19.80 14.01
CA ASN A 129 16.14 -18.63 14.46
C ASN A 129 17.14 -18.16 13.41
N LYS A 130 16.66 -17.91 12.19
CA LYS A 130 17.43 -17.43 11.04
C LYS A 130 16.67 -16.35 10.33
N VAL A 131 17.33 -15.26 10.00
CA VAL A 131 16.83 -14.22 9.10
C VAL A 131 17.62 -14.33 7.79
N LEU A 132 16.93 -14.62 6.69
CA LEU A 132 17.53 -14.90 5.39
C LEU A 132 17.44 -13.71 4.42
N ASP A 133 16.94 -12.58 4.87
CA ASP A 133 16.65 -11.40 4.05
C ASP A 133 17.87 -10.84 3.32
N ARG A 134 19.07 -11.08 3.89
CA ARG A 134 20.37 -10.64 3.37
C ARG A 134 21.31 -11.80 2.99
N GLU A 135 20.77 -13.00 2.85
CA GLU A 135 21.57 -14.19 2.50
C GLU A 135 22.22 -14.04 1.11
N SER A 136 21.57 -13.36 0.16
CA SER A 136 22.14 -13.06 -1.16
C SER A 136 23.41 -12.24 -1.08
N ASP A 137 23.56 -11.40 -0.05
CA ASP A 137 24.74 -10.57 0.21
C ASP A 137 25.79 -11.30 1.06
N GLY A 138 25.48 -12.52 1.48
CA GLY A 138 26.29 -13.31 2.41
C GLY A 138 26.28 -12.74 3.82
N LEU A 139 25.20 -12.07 4.22
CA LEU A 139 25.05 -11.45 5.52
C LEU A 139 24.05 -12.20 6.38
N VAL A 140 24.33 -12.29 7.67
CA VAL A 140 23.46 -12.85 8.68
C VAL A 140 23.22 -11.83 9.79
N LYS A 141 21.98 -11.80 10.30
CA LYS A 141 21.62 -10.97 11.43
C LYS A 141 22.23 -11.56 12.70
N VAL A 142 22.88 -10.72 13.51
CA VAL A 142 23.43 -11.13 14.80
C VAL A 142 22.72 -10.50 15.99
N GLY A 143 22.08 -9.36 15.82
CA GLY A 143 21.37 -8.74 16.92
C GLY A 143 20.92 -7.32 16.62
N ARG A 144 20.47 -6.67 17.67
CA ARG A 144 19.94 -5.30 17.65
C ARG A 144 20.51 -4.46 18.78
N ALA A 145 20.38 -3.14 18.62
CA ALA A 145 20.60 -2.17 19.69
C ALA A 145 19.55 -1.06 19.62
N CYS A 146 19.41 -0.33 20.69
CA CYS A 146 18.59 0.87 20.73
C CYS A 146 17.09 0.59 20.48
N LEU A 147 16.56 -0.56 20.93
CA LEU A 147 15.12 -0.81 20.92
C LEU A 147 14.44 0.16 21.88
N ALA A 148 13.36 0.78 21.44
CA ALA A 148 12.61 1.82 22.13
C ALA A 148 13.41 3.10 22.45
N CYS A 149 14.52 3.36 21.75
CA CYS A 149 15.27 4.60 21.94
C CYS A 149 14.46 5.81 21.44
N TYR A 150 14.55 6.91 22.19
CA TYR A 150 14.15 8.24 21.72
C TYR A 150 15.20 8.82 20.76
N SER A 151 14.90 9.99 20.19
CA SER A 151 15.83 10.68 19.28
C SER A 151 17.18 10.95 19.92
N GLY A 152 18.26 10.66 19.18
CA GLY A 152 19.61 10.90 19.64
C GLY A 152 20.67 10.14 18.84
N ASN A 153 21.89 10.05 19.36
CA ASN A 153 22.98 9.37 18.69
C ASN A 153 23.27 8.01 19.36
N LEU A 154 23.19 6.95 18.59
CA LEU A 154 23.72 5.64 18.93
C LEU A 154 25.14 5.53 18.40
N THR A 155 26.12 5.31 19.27
CA THR A 155 27.51 5.05 18.88
C THR A 155 27.93 3.68 19.34
N PHE A 156 28.60 2.92 18.46
CA PHE A 156 29.02 1.55 18.73
C PHE A 156 30.41 1.24 18.22
N GLU A 157 30.98 0.16 18.71
CA GLU A 157 32.17 -0.49 18.16
C GLU A 157 31.93 -2.02 18.02
N SER A 158 32.61 -2.65 17.09
CA SER A 158 32.55 -4.09 16.82
C SER A 158 33.94 -4.66 16.58
N ASN A 159 34.16 -5.94 16.98
CA ASN A 159 35.39 -6.66 16.70
C ASN A 159 35.51 -7.17 15.25
N VAL A 160 34.41 -7.16 14.50
CA VAL A 160 34.34 -7.55 13.08
C VAL A 160 33.59 -6.46 12.26
N PRO A 161 33.83 -6.39 10.94
CA PRO A 161 33.05 -5.50 10.09
C PRO A 161 31.57 -5.85 10.12
N VAL A 162 30.73 -4.83 10.33
CA VAL A 162 29.28 -4.95 10.36
C VAL A 162 28.61 -4.09 9.27
N TRP A 163 27.43 -4.49 8.86
CA TRP A 163 26.46 -3.72 8.10
C TRP A 163 25.32 -3.40 9.05
N VAL A 164 24.80 -2.20 8.99
CA VAL A 164 23.79 -1.72 9.96
C VAL A 164 22.61 -1.14 9.23
N THR A 165 21.42 -1.60 9.60
CA THR A 165 20.14 -1.04 9.13
C THR A 165 19.45 -0.29 10.26
N TYR A 166 18.74 0.80 9.92
CA TYR A 166 17.89 1.51 10.85
C TYR A 166 16.44 1.13 10.55
N ASP A 167 15.84 0.38 11.48
CA ASP A 167 14.62 -0.38 11.21
C ASP A 167 13.38 0.51 11.07
N ASP A 168 13.28 1.63 11.81
CA ASP A 168 12.16 2.56 11.70
C ASP A 168 12.15 3.31 10.37
N LYS A 169 13.31 3.78 9.95
CA LYS A 169 13.46 4.44 8.66
C LYS A 169 13.09 3.50 7.52
N LEU A 170 13.55 2.26 7.59
CA LEU A 170 13.17 1.22 6.66
C LEU A 170 11.66 0.96 6.68
N ALA A 171 11.04 0.91 7.86
CA ALA A 171 9.61 0.70 8.01
C ALA A 171 8.79 1.88 7.45
N GLU A 172 9.18 3.13 7.72
CA GLU A 172 8.54 4.33 7.18
C GLU A 172 8.58 4.36 5.64
N GLU A 173 9.76 4.16 5.05
CA GLU A 173 9.95 4.14 3.60
C GLU A 173 9.10 3.05 2.94
N ILE A 174 9.06 1.85 3.52
CA ILE A 174 8.22 0.74 3.03
C ILE A 174 6.72 1.07 3.14
N ILE A 175 6.26 1.70 4.22
CA ILE A 175 4.84 2.06 4.39
C ILE A 175 4.41 3.05 3.32
N ASP A 176 5.24 4.05 3.02
CA ASP A 176 4.95 5.03 1.98
C ASP A 176 4.88 4.38 0.59
N GLU A 177 5.81 3.48 0.27
CA GLU A 177 5.85 2.74 -0.99
C GLU A 177 4.69 1.73 -1.11
N ILE A 178 4.35 1.03 -0.03
CA ILE A 178 3.18 0.14 0.01
C ILE A 178 1.90 0.93 -0.23
N GLY A 179 1.79 2.15 0.30
CA GLY A 179 0.66 3.04 0.04
C GLY A 179 0.51 3.36 -1.45
N ALA A 180 1.59 3.74 -2.11
CA ALA A 180 1.63 4.00 -3.55
C ALA A 180 1.31 2.74 -4.37
N LEU A 181 1.88 1.59 -4.00
CA LEU A 181 1.62 0.29 -4.61
C LEU A 181 0.13 -0.10 -4.51
N PHE A 182 -0.48 0.06 -3.34
CA PHE A 182 -1.90 -0.25 -3.15
C PHE A 182 -2.80 0.63 -4.01
N ILE A 183 -2.56 1.93 -4.05
CA ILE A 183 -3.33 2.87 -4.88
C ILE A 183 -3.10 2.57 -6.37
N GLY A 184 -1.87 2.35 -6.79
CA GLY A 184 -1.50 2.04 -8.16
C GLY A 184 -2.06 0.69 -8.62
N PHE A 185 -1.85 -0.37 -7.84
CA PHE A 185 -2.24 -1.72 -8.22
C PHE A 185 -3.74 -1.95 -8.13
N ILE A 186 -4.39 -1.60 -7.01
CA ILE A 186 -5.85 -1.77 -6.84
C ILE A 186 -6.60 -0.80 -7.75
N GLY A 187 -6.18 0.47 -7.80
CA GLY A 187 -6.77 1.47 -8.69
C GLY A 187 -6.54 1.13 -10.16
N GLY A 188 -5.32 0.72 -10.51
CA GLY A 188 -4.94 0.33 -11.87
C GLY A 188 -5.66 -0.94 -12.33
N PHE A 189 -5.62 -2.01 -11.56
CA PHE A 189 -6.30 -3.27 -11.88
C PHE A 189 -7.82 -3.12 -11.90
N GLY A 190 -8.39 -2.42 -10.90
CA GLY A 190 -9.81 -2.10 -10.85
C GLY A 190 -10.27 -1.25 -12.04
N GLY A 191 -9.52 -0.22 -12.38
CA GLY A 191 -9.78 0.64 -13.53
C GLY A 191 -9.71 -0.13 -14.84
N LEU A 192 -8.73 -1.00 -15.02
CA LEU A 192 -8.55 -1.83 -16.21
C LEU A 192 -9.70 -2.84 -16.36
N CYS A 193 -10.05 -3.57 -15.31
CA CYS A 193 -11.17 -4.52 -15.33
C CYS A 193 -12.50 -3.82 -15.61
N CYS A 194 -12.80 -2.74 -14.91
CA CYS A 194 -14.01 -1.96 -15.14
C CYS A 194 -14.03 -1.36 -16.56
N GLY A 195 -12.91 -0.81 -17.03
CA GLY A 195 -12.79 -0.25 -18.36
C GLY A 195 -13.10 -1.26 -19.46
N ILE A 196 -12.56 -2.47 -19.38
CA ILE A 196 -12.83 -3.57 -20.32
C ILE A 196 -14.31 -3.95 -20.29
N ILE A 197 -14.93 -4.06 -19.11
CA ILE A 197 -16.37 -4.38 -18.98
C ILE A 197 -17.21 -3.31 -19.68
N PHE A 198 -16.93 -2.03 -19.43
CA PHE A 198 -17.65 -0.92 -20.09
C PHE A 198 -17.42 -0.94 -21.60
N LEU A 199 -16.26 -1.26 -22.10
CA LEU A 199 -15.99 -1.42 -23.53
C LEU A 199 -16.84 -2.54 -24.13
N ILE A 200 -16.90 -3.70 -23.51
CA ILE A 200 -17.71 -4.85 -23.98
C ILE A 200 -19.19 -4.45 -24.01
N ILE A 201 -19.71 -3.86 -22.92
CA ILE A 201 -21.11 -3.39 -22.86
C ILE A 201 -21.37 -2.35 -23.94
N GLY A 202 -20.48 -1.38 -24.13
CA GLY A 202 -20.60 -0.33 -25.14
C GLY A 202 -20.65 -0.91 -26.55
N ILE A 203 -19.83 -1.92 -26.86
CA ILE A 203 -19.83 -2.63 -28.16
C ILE A 203 -21.15 -3.39 -28.34
N ILE A 204 -21.61 -4.13 -27.35
CA ILE A 204 -22.87 -4.86 -27.43
C ILE A 204 -24.03 -3.90 -27.67
N MET A 205 -24.11 -2.79 -26.93
CA MET A 205 -25.12 -1.75 -27.13
C MET A 205 -25.04 -1.12 -28.51
N ALA A 206 -23.84 -0.90 -29.04
CA ALA A 206 -23.64 -0.36 -30.39
C ALA A 206 -24.14 -1.29 -31.49
N LEU A 207 -24.01 -2.60 -31.29
CA LEU A 207 -24.43 -3.64 -32.23
C LEU A 207 -25.95 -3.95 -32.13
N THR A 208 -26.53 -3.86 -30.92
CA THR A 208 -27.93 -4.24 -30.69
C THR A 208 -28.92 -3.09 -30.82
N MET A 209 -28.48 -1.85 -30.57
CA MET A 209 -29.37 -0.66 -30.72
C MET A 209 -29.42 -0.23 -32.18
N LYS A 210 -30.45 -0.68 -32.92
CA LYS A 210 -30.77 -0.19 -34.27
C LYS A 210 -31.04 1.31 -34.22
N ASP A 211 -30.49 2.02 -35.22
CA ASP A 211 -30.86 3.42 -35.48
C ASP A 211 -32.29 3.43 -36.05
N ASP A 212 -33.31 3.76 -35.27
CA ASP A 212 -34.69 3.93 -35.72
C ASP A 212 -34.89 5.18 -36.61
N GLY A 213 -33.78 5.75 -37.09
CA GLY A 213 -33.77 7.02 -37.80
C GLY A 213 -34.06 6.96 -39.30
N LEU A 214 -34.31 5.78 -39.90
CA LEU A 214 -34.53 5.64 -41.34
C LEU A 214 -35.95 5.19 -41.74
N GLU A 215 -36.85 4.86 -40.82
CA GLU A 215 -38.23 4.46 -41.16
C GLU A 215 -39.28 5.57 -41.07
N GLN A 216 -38.95 6.79 -40.64
CA GLN A 216 -39.92 7.89 -40.57
C GLN A 216 -39.98 8.78 -41.81
N MET A 217 -39.27 8.45 -42.89
CA MET A 217 -39.31 9.22 -44.17
C MET A 217 -40.05 8.53 -45.31
N MET A 218 -40.84 7.52 -45.07
CA MET A 218 -41.54 6.82 -46.16
C MET A 218 -43.04 6.68 -46.01
N PHE A 219 -43.71 7.60 -45.32
CA PHE A 219 -45.17 7.70 -45.41
C PHE A 219 -45.61 9.15 -45.34
N THR A 220 -45.46 9.90 -46.44
CA THR A 220 -46.31 11.06 -46.79
C THR A 220 -47.40 10.52 -47.69
N PRO A 221 -48.68 10.44 -47.25
CA PRO A 221 -49.77 10.21 -48.19
C PRO A 221 -49.95 11.46 -49.02
N PRO A 222 -50.36 11.32 -50.31
CA PRO A 222 -50.60 12.48 -51.17
C PRO A 222 -51.78 13.29 -50.69
N ALA A 223 -51.58 14.60 -50.75
CA ALA A 223 -52.61 15.59 -50.47
C ALA A 223 -53.81 15.42 -51.43
N ASP A 224 -54.96 15.02 -50.89
CA ASP A 224 -56.22 15.18 -51.56
C ASP A 224 -57.04 16.29 -50.89
N ASN A 225 -57.34 17.29 -51.71
CA ASN A 225 -58.19 18.45 -51.37
C ASN A 225 -59.61 18.02 -50.99
N GLN A 226 -60.06 18.38 -49.80
CA GLN A 226 -61.47 18.81 -49.70
C GLN A 226 -61.70 19.76 -48.50
N LEU A 227 -62.10 20.93 -48.85
CA LEU A 227 -62.77 21.92 -48.02
C LEU A 227 -63.96 21.33 -47.30
N ILE A 228 -64.24 21.65 -46.05
CA ILE A 228 -65.52 22.14 -45.49
C ILE A 228 -65.26 22.74 -44.08
N SER A 229 -65.84 23.86 -43.86
CA SER A 229 -65.85 24.81 -42.75
C SER A 229 -66.80 24.42 -41.61
N PRO A 230 -67.03 25.22 -40.59
CA PRO A 230 -66.65 24.92 -39.18
C PRO A 230 -67.92 24.70 -38.32
N GLN A 231 -67.79 24.08 -37.19
CA GLN A 231 -68.77 24.31 -36.10
C GLN A 231 -68.09 24.20 -34.72
N ALA A 232 -68.25 25.23 -33.98
CA ALA A 232 -67.95 25.41 -32.60
C ALA A 232 -68.85 24.54 -31.70
N VAL A 233 -68.34 23.85 -30.74
CA VAL A 233 -69.05 23.55 -29.49
C VAL A 233 -68.12 23.64 -28.31
N ASN A 234 -68.52 24.37 -27.36
CA ASN A 234 -68.08 24.78 -26.07
C ASN A 234 -68.16 23.67 -25.01
N LYS A 235 -67.46 23.86 -23.89
CA LYS A 235 -67.56 23.29 -22.56
C LYS A 235 -66.64 22.08 -22.28
N SER A 236 -65.99 21.96 -21.15
CA SER A 236 -66.15 22.52 -19.79
C SER A 236 -64.87 22.23 -18.98
N ALA A 237 -64.53 23.14 -18.13
CA ALA A 237 -63.50 22.99 -17.11
C ALA A 237 -63.82 21.86 -16.12
N THR A 238 -62.89 21.06 -15.76
CA THR A 238 -62.91 20.32 -14.51
C THR A 238 -61.61 20.47 -13.78
N HIS A 239 -61.69 21.18 -12.69
CA HIS A 239 -60.73 21.34 -11.63
C HIS A 239 -60.39 19.94 -11.04
N MET A 240 -59.13 19.58 -10.98
CA MET A 240 -58.69 18.53 -10.10
C MET A 240 -57.64 19.09 -9.14
N SER A 241 -58.00 19.03 -7.89
CA SER A 241 -57.32 19.48 -6.70
C SER A 241 -55.99 18.75 -6.48
N GLN A 242 -55.04 19.54 -6.06
CA GLN A 242 -53.72 19.17 -5.60
C GLN A 242 -53.80 18.46 -4.24
N PRO A 243 -53.10 17.35 -3.98
CA PRO A 243 -53.00 16.79 -2.63
C PRO A 243 -51.96 17.54 -1.81
N ASP A 244 -52.38 17.93 -0.62
CA ASP A 244 -51.64 18.57 0.45
C ASP A 244 -50.68 17.54 1.12
N PHE A 245 -49.37 17.78 1.10
CA PHE A 245 -48.40 17.01 1.85
C PHE A 245 -48.09 17.72 3.15
N GLY A 246 -48.61 17.14 4.23
CA GLY A 246 -48.47 17.59 5.58
C GLY A 246 -47.01 17.72 6.06
N LYS A 247 -46.80 18.74 6.86
CA LYS A 247 -45.58 19.06 7.64
C LYS A 247 -45.17 17.92 8.58
N PRO A 248 -43.87 17.64 8.73
CA PRO A 248 -43.38 16.75 9.79
C PRO A 248 -43.38 17.44 11.17
N PRO A 249 -43.61 16.70 12.27
CA PRO A 249 -43.67 17.26 13.61
C PRO A 249 -42.28 17.60 14.15
N GLN A 250 -42.17 18.76 14.78
CA GLN A 250 -41.08 19.11 15.70
C GLN A 250 -41.30 18.37 17.04
N GLY A 251 -40.35 17.63 17.46
CA GLY A 251 -40.24 17.07 18.81
C GLY A 251 -38.88 17.42 19.37
N GLY A 252 -38.92 18.26 20.41
CA GLY A 252 -37.81 18.57 21.27
C GLY A 252 -37.60 17.51 22.36
N LEU A 253 -36.45 17.46 22.80
CA LEU A 253 -35.78 17.42 24.12
C LEU A 253 -34.40 16.85 23.94
#